data_a40bb23389adaf96fbca6b7b833de189
#
_entry.id   a40bb23389adaf96fbca6b7b833de189
#
_cell.length_a   1.000
_cell.length_b   1.000
_cell.length_c   1.000
_cell.angle_alpha   90.00
_cell.angle_beta   90.00
_cell.angle_gamma   90.00
#
_symmetry.space_group_name_H-M   'P 1'
#
loop_
_entity.id
_entity.type
_entity.pdbx_description
1 polymer ?
#
loop_
_entity_poly.entity_id
_entity_poly.type
_entity_poly.pdbx_seq_one_letter_code
_entity_poly.pdbx_strand_id
1 'polypeptide(L)'
;ALTIASAHGLVSQIDYFNNLVVGSNIRNYYLLKKGEFAYNKSYSNGYPFGSVKRLERYEQGILSTLYITFSIDNSISSDYLTHFFDTNLWHKEVAERAAEGARNHGLLNIGANDFLDINIWKPESKAEQQAIASYFTSLDRQISLQSQRLEKLKQIKSACLDKMFV
;
A
#
# COMPACT_ATOMS: atom_id res chain seq x y z
N ALA A 1 1.07 9.70 13.54
CA ALA A 1 2.08 8.98 12.77
C ALA A 1 1.45 7.79 12.06
N LEU A 2 1.87 7.56 10.82
CA LEU A 2 1.38 6.48 9.97
C LEU A 2 2.49 5.44 9.73
N THR A 3 2.06 4.24 9.33
CA THR A 3 2.91 3.18 8.80
C THR A 3 2.21 2.54 7.59
N ILE A 4 2.97 1.88 6.72
CA ILE A 4 2.41 1.05 5.65
C ILE A 4 2.28 -0.38 6.17
N ALA A 5 1.04 -0.83 6.31
CA ALA A 5 0.71 -2.25 6.40
C ALA A 5 0.43 -2.74 4.98
N SER A 6 1.29 -3.58 4.42
CA SER A 6 1.26 -3.92 2.98
C SER A 6 -0.10 -4.43 2.49
N ALA A 7 -0.83 -5.17 3.34
CA ALA A 7 -2.18 -5.66 3.05
C ALA A 7 -3.32 -4.66 3.37
N HIS A 8 -3.06 -3.63 4.20
CA HIS A 8 -4.12 -2.75 4.75
C HIS A 8 -3.94 -1.28 4.37
N GLY A 9 -2.87 -0.95 3.65
CA GLY A 9 -2.56 0.40 3.24
C GLY A 9 -1.88 1.24 4.33
N LEU A 10 -2.03 2.55 4.25
CA LEU A 10 -1.52 3.49 5.24
C LEU A 10 -2.46 3.54 6.46
N VAL A 11 -1.95 3.13 7.60
CA VAL A 11 -2.71 3.02 8.85
C VAL A 11 -2.00 3.77 10.00
N SER A 12 -2.76 4.12 11.04
CA SER A 12 -2.19 4.71 12.25
C SER A 12 -1.25 3.72 12.93
N GLN A 13 -0.08 4.18 13.36
CA GLN A 13 0.84 3.34 14.14
C GLN A 13 0.23 2.87 15.45
N ILE A 14 -0.59 3.70 16.09
CA ILE A 14 -1.28 3.33 17.32
C ILE A 14 -2.23 2.16 17.07
N ASP A 15 -3.04 2.25 16.01
CA ASP A 15 -4.03 1.22 15.68
C ASP A 15 -3.38 -0.10 15.26
N TYR A 16 -2.20 -0.03 14.65
CA TYR A 16 -1.51 -1.20 14.09
C TYR A 16 -0.58 -1.90 15.08
N PHE A 17 0.17 -1.13 15.88
CA PHE A 17 1.17 -1.67 16.82
C PHE A 17 0.73 -1.61 18.28
N ASN A 18 -0.46 -1.07 18.60
CA ASN A 18 -0.89 -0.70 19.95
C ASN A 18 0.11 0.22 20.66
N ASN A 19 1.00 0.86 19.90
CA ASN A 19 2.05 1.73 20.43
C ASN A 19 2.49 2.77 19.39
N LEU A 20 2.95 3.93 19.84
CA LEU A 20 3.62 4.90 18.99
C LEU A 20 5.09 4.50 18.85
N VAL A 21 5.46 4.00 17.67
CA VAL A 21 6.87 3.73 17.29
C VAL A 21 7.50 5.02 16.72
N VAL A 22 7.15 6.15 17.29
CA VAL A 22 7.69 7.44 16.86
C VAL A 22 8.94 7.70 17.69
N GLY A 23 10.09 7.74 17.03
CA GLY A 23 11.32 8.22 17.66
C GLY A 23 11.13 9.66 18.17
N SER A 24 11.94 10.07 19.14
CA SER A 24 11.90 11.41 19.77
C SER A 24 12.05 12.59 18.80
N ASN A 25 12.39 12.34 17.53
CA ASN A 25 12.66 13.37 16.53
C ASN A 25 11.67 13.31 15.35
N ILE A 26 10.43 13.75 15.58
CA ILE A 26 9.37 13.86 14.56
C ILE A 26 9.68 14.97 13.52
N ARG A 27 10.62 15.86 13.81
CA ARG A 27 10.91 17.04 12.98
C ARG A 27 11.35 16.70 11.56
N ASN A 28 11.85 15.50 11.34
CA ASN A 28 12.34 15.04 10.03
C ASN A 28 11.34 14.15 9.30
N TYR A 29 10.12 13.94 9.83
CA TYR A 29 9.12 13.11 9.18
C TYR A 29 8.49 13.86 8.01
N TYR A 30 8.12 13.11 6.96
CA TYR A 30 7.41 13.65 5.82
C TYR A 30 5.92 13.80 6.15
N LEU A 31 5.36 14.96 5.84
CA LEU A 31 3.91 15.16 5.84
C LEU A 31 3.35 14.60 4.53
N LEU A 32 2.45 13.63 4.64
CA LEU A 32 1.71 13.05 3.53
C LEU A 32 0.26 13.52 3.60
N LYS A 33 -0.28 13.97 2.45
CA LYS A 33 -1.66 14.40 2.30
C LYS A 33 -2.48 13.33 1.61
N LYS A 34 -3.79 13.35 1.82
CA LYS A 34 -4.72 12.45 1.15
C LYS A 34 -4.54 12.48 -0.36
N GLY A 35 -4.49 11.30 -0.97
CA GLY A 35 -4.22 11.12 -2.40
C GLY A 35 -2.76 11.00 -2.77
N GLU A 36 -1.83 11.35 -1.89
CA GLU A 36 -0.39 11.14 -2.10
C GLU A 36 0.02 9.71 -1.74
N PHE A 37 1.16 9.30 -2.28
CA PHE A 37 1.66 7.94 -2.19
C PHE A 37 2.88 7.83 -1.29
N ALA A 38 3.06 6.66 -0.72
CA ALA A 38 4.27 6.29 -0.03
C ALA A 38 4.73 4.88 -0.41
N TYR A 39 6.03 4.71 -0.61
CA TYR A 39 6.68 3.43 -0.87
C TYR A 39 7.43 2.97 0.37
N ASN A 40 7.07 1.78 0.84
CA ASN A 40 7.82 1.04 1.84
C ASN A 40 8.77 0.07 1.13
N LYS A 41 10.06 0.32 1.17
CA LYS A 41 11.10 -0.52 0.56
C LYS A 41 11.51 -1.73 1.41
N SER A 42 10.77 -2.01 2.48
CA SER A 42 11.00 -3.20 3.30
C SER A 42 10.42 -4.45 2.66
N TYR A 43 11.21 -5.51 2.66
CA TYR A 43 10.72 -6.85 2.33
C TYR A 43 9.67 -7.30 3.35
N SER A 44 8.58 -7.86 2.88
CA SER A 44 7.63 -8.61 3.71
C SER A 44 7.05 -9.78 2.93
N ASN A 45 6.45 -10.74 3.63
CA ASN A 45 5.85 -11.92 2.98
C ASN A 45 4.79 -11.49 1.96
N GLY A 46 4.92 -11.96 0.71
CA GLY A 46 4.09 -11.54 -0.42
C GLY A 46 4.49 -10.21 -1.08
N TYR A 47 5.48 -9.48 -0.52
CA TYR A 47 5.94 -8.19 -1.04
C TYR A 47 7.48 -8.14 -1.15
N PRO A 48 8.06 -8.87 -2.11
CA PRO A 48 9.52 -9.02 -2.23
C PRO A 48 10.25 -7.72 -2.58
N PHE A 49 9.56 -6.76 -3.18
CA PHE A 49 10.07 -5.45 -3.53
C PHE A 49 9.44 -4.31 -2.70
N GLY A 50 8.87 -4.66 -1.54
CA GLY A 50 8.14 -3.70 -0.72
C GLY A 50 6.73 -3.43 -1.26
N SER A 51 6.13 -2.32 -0.84
CA SER A 51 4.77 -1.97 -1.25
C SER A 51 4.57 -0.46 -1.37
N VAL A 52 3.82 -0.05 -2.37
CA VAL A 52 3.39 1.34 -2.57
C VAL A 52 1.93 1.45 -2.18
N LYS A 53 1.59 2.44 -1.35
CA LYS A 53 0.21 2.67 -0.94
C LYS A 53 -0.13 4.16 -0.97
N ARG A 54 -1.38 4.46 -1.35
CA ARG A 54 -1.96 5.80 -1.35
C ARG A 54 -2.58 6.12 0.02
N LEU A 55 -2.46 7.35 0.48
CA LEU A 55 -3.16 7.80 1.68
C LEU A 55 -4.63 8.06 1.35
N GLU A 56 -5.52 7.23 1.90
CA GLU A 56 -6.97 7.28 1.66
C GLU A 56 -7.78 7.57 2.92
N ARG A 57 -7.37 6.99 4.05
CA ARG A 57 -8.16 6.98 5.29
C ARG A 57 -8.11 8.27 6.09
N TYR A 58 -7.05 9.06 5.94
CA TYR A 58 -6.80 10.26 6.72
C TYR A 58 -6.56 11.43 5.78
N GLU A 59 -6.95 12.63 6.19
CA GLU A 59 -6.70 13.84 5.40
C GLU A 59 -5.20 14.16 5.31
N GLN A 60 -4.46 13.84 6.34
CA GLN A 60 -3.00 13.93 6.36
C GLN A 60 -2.38 13.04 7.44
N GLY A 61 -1.10 12.77 7.31
CA GLY A 61 -0.35 12.03 8.29
C GLY A 61 1.15 12.21 8.13
N ILE A 62 1.92 11.81 9.12
CA ILE A 62 3.38 11.88 9.08
C ILE A 62 3.98 10.49 8.94
N LEU A 63 5.01 10.38 8.09
CA LEU A 63 5.76 9.15 7.81
C LEU A 63 7.25 9.35 8.08
N SER A 64 7.88 8.31 8.61
CA SER A 64 9.33 8.26 8.79
C SER A 64 10.07 8.44 7.45
N THR A 65 11.29 8.96 7.50
CA THR A 65 12.19 9.08 6.34
C THR A 65 12.66 7.74 5.74
N LEU A 66 12.28 6.62 6.34
CA LEU A 66 12.46 5.29 5.75
C LEU A 66 11.59 5.03 4.53
N TYR A 67 10.47 5.76 4.42
CA TYR A 67 9.56 5.70 3.28
C TYR A 67 9.97 6.72 2.22
N ILE A 68 9.68 6.40 0.95
CA ILE A 68 9.73 7.36 -0.14
C ILE A 68 8.30 7.86 -0.36
N THR A 69 8.09 9.16 -0.18
CA THR A 69 6.78 9.80 -0.37
C THR A 69 6.76 10.58 -1.67
N PHE A 70 5.65 10.54 -2.39
CA PHE A 70 5.50 11.26 -3.65
C PHE A 70 4.05 11.63 -3.96
N SER A 71 3.90 12.69 -4.73
CA SER A 71 2.65 13.08 -5.39
C SER A 71 2.73 12.78 -6.88
N ILE A 72 1.61 12.77 -7.55
CA ILE A 72 1.50 12.58 -8.99
C ILE A 72 0.98 13.84 -9.66
N ASP A 73 1.32 14.01 -10.91
CA ASP A 73 0.75 15.06 -11.74
C ASP A 73 -0.58 14.60 -12.39
N ASN A 74 -1.15 15.48 -13.18
CA ASN A 74 -2.43 15.22 -13.86
C ASN A 74 -2.32 14.28 -15.07
N SER A 75 -1.14 13.77 -15.43
CA SER A 75 -0.95 12.87 -16.57
C SER A 75 -1.38 11.44 -16.29
N ILE A 76 -1.45 11.06 -15.03
CA ILE A 76 -1.85 9.73 -14.59
C ILE A 76 -3.06 9.78 -13.65
N SER A 77 -3.92 8.79 -13.75
CA SER A 77 -5.01 8.59 -12.80
C SER A 77 -4.47 8.00 -11.49
N SER A 78 -4.78 8.64 -10.37
CA SER A 78 -4.40 8.17 -9.04
C SER A 78 -4.96 6.76 -8.73
N ASP A 79 -6.20 6.49 -9.15
CA ASP A 79 -6.82 5.17 -8.97
C ASP A 79 -6.15 4.11 -9.83
N TYR A 80 -5.79 4.45 -11.10
CA TYR A 80 -5.03 3.56 -11.95
C TYR A 80 -3.68 3.19 -11.34
N LEU A 81 -2.96 4.19 -10.83
CA LEU A 81 -1.65 3.98 -10.23
C LEU A 81 -1.71 3.11 -8.97
N THR A 82 -2.78 3.24 -8.18
CA THR A 82 -3.01 2.37 -7.02
C THR A 82 -3.05 0.90 -7.44
N HIS A 83 -3.84 0.55 -8.47
CA HIS A 83 -3.92 -0.82 -8.98
C HIS A 83 -2.65 -1.26 -9.73
N PHE A 84 -1.96 -0.35 -10.41
CA PHE A 84 -0.68 -0.66 -11.04
C PHE A 84 0.34 -1.16 -10.01
N PHE A 85 0.44 -0.52 -8.86
CA PHE A 85 1.34 -0.92 -7.79
C PHE A 85 0.90 -2.18 -7.02
N ASP A 86 -0.32 -2.66 -7.21
CA ASP A 86 -0.73 -3.97 -6.73
C ASP A 86 -0.29 -5.12 -7.66
N THR A 87 0.27 -4.80 -8.85
CA THR A 87 0.88 -5.78 -9.75
C THR A 87 2.37 -6.00 -9.45
N ASN A 88 3.00 -6.93 -10.17
CA ASN A 88 4.45 -7.13 -10.14
C ASN A 88 5.18 -6.46 -11.32
N LEU A 89 4.49 -5.70 -12.17
CA LEU A 89 5.07 -5.11 -13.38
C LEU A 89 6.21 -4.11 -13.11
N TRP A 90 6.15 -3.43 -11.97
CA TRP A 90 7.17 -2.47 -11.54
C TRP A 90 8.37 -3.11 -10.81
N HIS A 91 8.28 -4.40 -10.45
CA HIS A 91 9.32 -5.07 -9.68
C HIS A 91 10.65 -5.16 -10.42
N LYS A 92 10.62 -5.42 -11.73
CA LYS A 92 11.81 -5.48 -12.56
C LYS A 92 12.55 -4.14 -12.60
N GLU A 93 11.81 -3.05 -12.76
CA GLU A 93 12.35 -1.69 -12.78
C GLU A 93 13.05 -1.34 -11.47
N VAL A 94 12.44 -1.71 -10.33
CA VAL A 94 13.05 -1.53 -9.00
C VAL A 94 14.26 -2.43 -8.83
N ALA A 95 14.22 -3.68 -9.28
CA ALA A 95 15.33 -4.61 -9.17
C ALA A 95 16.58 -4.14 -9.94
N GLU A 96 16.37 -3.55 -11.13
CA GLU A 96 17.46 -3.03 -11.97
C GLU A 96 18.10 -1.76 -11.40
N ARG A 97 17.34 -0.96 -10.62
CA ARG A 97 17.81 0.28 -9.99
C ARG A 97 18.28 0.10 -8.55
N ALA A 98 17.88 -0.97 -7.90
CA ALA A 98 18.38 -1.29 -6.57
C ALA A 98 19.86 -1.66 -6.65
N ALA A 99 20.72 -0.92 -5.95
CA ALA A 99 22.13 -1.21 -5.92
C ALA A 99 22.41 -2.60 -5.34
N GLU A 100 23.37 -3.33 -5.93
CA GLU A 100 23.92 -4.53 -5.35
C GLU A 100 24.58 -4.19 -4.01
N GLY A 101 24.13 -4.82 -2.94
CA GLY A 101 24.67 -4.63 -1.61
C GLY A 101 23.83 -5.34 -0.58
N ALA A 102 24.44 -5.63 0.56
CA ALA A 102 23.75 -6.27 1.66
C ALA A 102 22.45 -5.49 1.98
N ARG A 103 21.33 -6.18 1.89
CA ARG A 103 20.03 -5.67 2.37
C ARG A 103 20.16 -5.45 3.88
N ASN A 104 20.63 -4.28 4.28
CA ASN A 104 20.66 -3.94 5.69
C ASN A 104 19.25 -3.95 6.24
N HIS A 105 18.99 -4.84 7.20
CA HIS A 105 17.70 -4.97 7.89
C HIS A 105 16.49 -5.26 6.99
N GLY A 106 16.67 -5.91 5.84
CA GLY A 106 15.56 -6.27 4.92
C GLY A 106 15.05 -5.10 4.08
N LEU A 107 15.74 -3.97 4.06
CA LEU A 107 15.43 -2.83 3.19
C LEU A 107 16.10 -2.97 1.83
N LEU A 108 15.38 -2.67 0.77
CA LEU A 108 15.97 -2.51 -0.57
C LEU A 108 16.87 -1.26 -0.57
N ASN A 109 18.06 -1.40 -1.16
CA ASN A 109 18.98 -0.27 -1.33
C ASN A 109 18.63 0.50 -2.62
N ILE A 110 17.57 1.27 -2.55
CA ILE A 110 17.09 2.13 -3.64
C ILE A 110 16.88 3.56 -3.12
N GLY A 111 17.40 4.54 -3.84
CA GLY A 111 17.20 5.96 -3.57
C GLY A 111 15.82 6.45 -4.00
N ALA A 112 15.42 7.62 -3.50
CA ALA A 112 14.14 8.21 -3.90
C ALA A 112 14.12 8.56 -5.40
N ASN A 113 15.18 9.14 -5.92
CA ASN A 113 15.28 9.50 -7.33
C ASN A 113 15.23 8.27 -8.25
N ASP A 114 15.94 7.21 -7.87
CA ASP A 114 15.96 5.95 -8.63
C ASP A 114 14.58 5.29 -8.66
N PHE A 115 13.86 5.32 -7.52
CA PHE A 115 12.50 4.82 -7.47
C PHE A 115 11.53 5.67 -8.28
N LEU A 116 11.64 6.98 -8.24
CA LEU A 116 10.75 7.89 -8.99
C LEU A 116 11.02 7.89 -10.50
N ASP A 117 12.17 7.37 -10.92
CA ASP A 117 12.56 7.22 -12.34
C ASP A 117 12.13 5.87 -12.95
N ILE A 118 11.36 5.04 -12.22
CA ILE A 118 10.83 3.80 -12.79
C ILE A 118 9.80 4.08 -13.89
N ASN A 119 9.78 3.23 -14.91
CA ASN A 119 8.80 3.33 -15.99
C ASN A 119 7.43 2.82 -15.54
N ILE A 120 6.42 3.66 -15.69
CA ILE A 120 5.01 3.30 -15.43
C ILE A 120 4.33 3.07 -16.77
N TRP A 121 3.98 1.81 -17.05
CA TRP A 121 3.18 1.46 -18.20
C TRP A 121 1.74 1.87 -17.99
N LYS A 122 1.24 2.79 -18.82
CA LYS A 122 -0.11 3.31 -18.70
C LYS A 122 -0.72 3.58 -20.08
N PRO A 123 -2.03 3.44 -20.25
CA PRO A 123 -2.73 3.94 -21.41
C PRO A 123 -2.53 5.47 -21.56
N GLU A 124 -2.47 5.95 -22.78
CA GLU A 124 -2.37 7.39 -23.04
C GLU A 124 -3.65 8.13 -22.64
N SER A 125 -4.80 7.50 -22.88
CA SER A 125 -6.10 8.05 -22.53
C SER A 125 -6.36 7.95 -21.03
N LYS A 126 -6.56 9.10 -20.39
CA LYS A 126 -6.96 9.16 -18.98
C LYS A 126 -8.33 8.50 -18.73
N ALA A 127 -9.24 8.57 -19.71
CA ALA A 127 -10.53 7.88 -19.62
C ALA A 127 -10.37 6.37 -19.58
N GLU A 128 -9.43 5.81 -20.35
CA GLU A 128 -9.11 4.39 -20.31
C GLU A 128 -8.45 4.00 -18.99
N GLN A 129 -7.51 4.80 -18.47
CA GLN A 129 -6.93 4.58 -17.14
C GLN A 129 -8.02 4.52 -16.06
N GLN A 130 -8.99 5.44 -16.11
CA GLN A 130 -10.11 5.46 -15.16
C GLN A 130 -11.05 4.27 -15.32
N ALA A 131 -11.32 3.83 -16.56
CA ALA A 131 -12.15 2.66 -16.81
C ALA A 131 -11.51 1.39 -16.23
N ILE A 132 -10.21 1.19 -16.45
CA ILE A 132 -9.43 0.10 -15.89
C ILE A 132 -9.48 0.15 -14.35
N ALA A 133 -9.19 1.29 -13.75
CA ALA A 133 -9.22 1.48 -12.31
C ALA A 133 -10.60 1.19 -11.71
N SER A 134 -11.66 1.68 -12.33
CA SER A 134 -13.04 1.44 -11.89
C SER A 134 -13.43 -0.04 -11.94
N TYR A 135 -12.95 -0.75 -12.94
CA TYR A 135 -13.17 -2.19 -13.06
C TYR A 135 -12.52 -2.94 -11.88
N PHE A 136 -11.25 -2.70 -11.59
CA PHE A 136 -10.55 -3.35 -10.46
C PHE A 136 -11.12 -2.93 -9.11
N THR A 137 -11.42 -1.66 -8.92
CA THR A 137 -12.10 -1.17 -7.70
C THR A 137 -13.45 -1.87 -7.47
N SER A 138 -14.21 -2.13 -8.54
CA SER A 138 -15.46 -2.90 -8.45
C SER A 138 -15.23 -4.35 -8.03
N LEU A 139 -14.18 -5.00 -8.55
CA LEU A 139 -13.79 -6.35 -8.14
C LEU A 139 -13.36 -6.40 -6.68
N ASP A 140 -12.54 -5.46 -6.23
CA ASP A 140 -12.08 -5.38 -4.84
C ASP A 140 -13.25 -5.21 -3.88
N ARG A 141 -14.22 -4.37 -4.26
CA ARG A 141 -15.46 -4.21 -3.49
C ARG A 141 -16.25 -5.52 -3.41
N GLN A 142 -16.38 -6.25 -4.51
CA GLN A 142 -17.07 -7.54 -4.52
C GLN A 142 -16.34 -8.57 -3.65
N ILE A 143 -15.00 -8.65 -3.75
CA ILE A 143 -14.17 -9.52 -2.93
C ILE A 143 -14.36 -9.19 -1.44
N SER A 144 -14.33 -7.91 -1.08
CA SER A 144 -14.54 -7.47 0.31
C SER A 144 -15.93 -7.87 0.83
N LEU A 145 -16.99 -7.65 0.06
CA LEU A 145 -18.36 -8.02 0.43
C LEU A 145 -18.52 -9.54 0.61
N GLN A 146 -17.94 -10.34 -0.28
CA GLN A 146 -17.98 -11.80 -0.16
C GLN A 146 -17.17 -12.30 1.04
N SER A 147 -16.04 -11.68 1.34
CA SER A 147 -15.24 -12.01 2.52
C SER A 147 -16.00 -11.73 3.82
N GLN A 148 -16.68 -10.59 3.91
CA GLN A 148 -17.53 -10.26 5.05
C GLN A 148 -18.70 -11.23 5.20
N ARG A 149 -19.34 -11.62 4.08
CA ARG A 149 -20.42 -12.60 4.06
C ARG A 149 -19.94 -13.97 4.52
N LEU A 150 -18.78 -14.41 4.06
CA LEU A 150 -18.18 -15.67 4.47
C LEU A 150 -17.89 -15.68 5.96
N GLU A 151 -17.34 -14.62 6.50
CA GLU A 151 -17.05 -14.51 7.93
C GLU A 151 -18.33 -14.57 8.78
N LYS A 152 -19.37 -13.85 8.36
CA LYS A 152 -20.67 -13.91 9.01
C LYS A 152 -21.28 -15.31 9.00
N LEU A 153 -21.16 -16.03 7.88
CA LEU A 153 -21.63 -17.41 7.78
C LEU A 153 -20.86 -18.36 8.69
N LYS A 154 -19.53 -18.17 8.84
CA LYS A 154 -18.71 -18.93 9.79
C LYS A 154 -19.16 -18.69 11.23
N GLN A 155 -19.44 -17.45 11.61
CA GLN A 155 -19.95 -17.12 12.94
C GLN A 155 -21.30 -17.76 13.21
N ILE A 156 -22.23 -17.72 12.25
CA ILE A 156 -23.54 -18.37 12.37
C ILE A 156 -23.37 -19.88 12.53
N LYS A 157 -22.51 -20.51 11.69
CA LYS A 157 -22.22 -21.95 11.79
C LYS A 157 -21.69 -22.31 13.17
N SER A 158 -20.71 -21.57 13.70
CA SER A 158 -20.17 -21.80 15.05
C SER A 158 -21.26 -21.71 16.11
N ALA A 159 -22.03 -20.63 16.10
CA ALA A 159 -23.11 -20.44 17.07
C ALA A 159 -24.20 -21.54 17.01
N CYS A 160 -24.49 -22.07 15.82
CA CYS A 160 -25.43 -23.18 15.67
C CYS A 160 -24.83 -24.48 16.25
N LEU A 161 -23.57 -24.78 15.95
CA LEU A 161 -22.89 -25.97 16.48
C LEU A 161 -22.86 -25.93 18.00
N ASP A 162 -22.51 -24.80 18.61
CA ASP A 162 -22.44 -24.62 20.05
C ASP A 162 -23.81 -24.83 20.74
N LYS A 163 -24.93 -24.54 20.04
CA LYS A 163 -26.27 -24.69 20.56
C LYS A 163 -26.90 -26.07 20.31
N MET A 164 -26.44 -26.76 19.26
CA MET A 164 -27.08 -28.04 18.85
C MET A 164 -26.39 -29.27 19.44
N PHE A 165 -25.18 -29.13 19.95
CA PHE A 165 -24.38 -30.23 20.50
C PHE A 165 -23.99 -30.01 21.97
N VAL A 166 -24.78 -29.26 22.70
CA VAL A 166 -24.67 -29.12 24.17
C VAL A 166 -25.39 -30.26 24.90
#